data_529f03cf03112d004b0548132d3f43bf
#
_entry.id   529f03cf03112d004b0548132d3f43bf
#
_cell.length_a   1.000
_cell.length_b   1.000
_cell.length_c   1.000
_cell.angle_alpha   90.00
_cell.angle_beta   90.00
_cell.angle_gamma   90.00
#
_symmetry.space_group_name_H-M   'P 1'
#
loop_
_entity.id
_entity.type
_entity.pdbx_description
1 polymer ?
#
loop_
_entity_poly.entity_id
_entity_poly.type
_entity_poly.pdbx_seq_one_letter_code
_entity_poly.pdbx_strand_id
1 'polypeptide(L)'
;MKRLSCLAAIALVASLLLMPSAGAQTEGQGVVVVPTTEIRAVDVFLIEDDYFEPKDAVVDPGTTLMWINRGQEQHTVTSDDGQFDSGVLNPGDSFLTTVEGSGTLTYHCELHPEMTGSITVGTSAAEGDATEGAPVA
;
A
#
# COMPACT_ATOMS: atom_id res chain seq x y z
N MET A 1 50.10 54.76 44.20
CA MET A 1 51.26 55.46 43.63
C MET A 1 51.42 54.99 42.21
N LYS A 2 51.48 56.02 41.31
CA LYS A 2 52.01 55.98 39.93
C LYS A 2 51.22 55.09 38.93
N ARG A 3 50.35 55.66 38.05
CA ARG A 3 50.55 56.44 36.81
C ARG A 3 51.42 55.70 35.79
N LEU A 4 50.83 55.45 34.61
CA LEU A 4 51.10 56.03 33.27
C LEU A 4 50.39 55.14 32.24
N SER A 5 49.41 55.60 31.48
CA SER A 5 49.41 56.41 30.26
C SER A 5 50.39 55.94 29.18
N CYS A 6 49.84 55.53 28.06
CA CYS A 6 50.24 55.87 26.66
C CYS A 6 49.29 55.06 25.71
N LEU A 7 48.36 55.69 25.10
CA LEU A 7 48.32 56.40 23.84
C LEU A 7 48.86 55.69 22.60
N ALA A 8 47.91 55.47 21.71
CA ALA A 8 48.00 55.70 20.25
C ALA A 8 48.59 54.58 19.38
N ALA A 9 47.76 54.04 18.53
CA ALA A 9 48.01 54.23 17.10
C ALA A 9 46.76 53.71 16.33
N ILE A 10 46.13 54.66 15.70
CA ILE A 10 45.10 54.43 14.66
C ILE A 10 45.84 53.97 13.41
N ALA A 11 45.61 52.80 12.96
CA ALA A 11 45.91 52.36 11.60
C ALA A 11 44.65 52.02 10.87
N LEU A 12 44.20 53.00 10.12
CA LEU A 12 43.10 52.84 9.15
C LEU A 12 43.66 52.04 7.96
N VAL A 13 43.37 50.76 7.89
CA VAL A 13 43.62 49.97 6.69
C VAL A 13 42.27 49.77 6.03
N ALA A 14 42.02 50.56 5.03
CA ALA A 14 40.91 50.35 4.12
C ALA A 14 41.19 49.12 3.28
N SER A 15 40.76 47.96 3.76
CA SER A 15 40.68 46.75 2.94
C SER A 15 39.43 46.78 2.10
N LEU A 16 39.63 47.07 0.84
CA LEU A 16 38.68 46.95 -0.22
C LEU A 16 38.30 45.44 -0.31
N LEU A 17 37.23 45.05 0.34
CA LEU A 17 36.65 43.70 0.20
C LEU A 17 36.05 43.59 -1.19
N LEU A 18 36.78 42.90 -2.06
CA LEU A 18 36.21 42.35 -3.26
C LEU A 18 35.10 41.35 -2.80
N MET A 19 33.85 41.72 -3.03
CA MET A 19 32.76 40.81 -2.87
C MET A 19 32.83 39.78 -4.01
N PRO A 20 32.91 38.48 -3.69
CA PRO A 20 32.71 37.47 -4.72
C PRO A 20 31.25 37.57 -5.18
N SER A 21 31.07 37.72 -6.47
CA SER A 21 29.79 37.61 -7.15
C SER A 21 29.15 36.31 -6.69
N ALA A 22 27.96 36.42 -6.08
CA ALA A 22 27.13 35.31 -5.76
C ALA A 22 26.73 34.60 -7.07
N GLY A 23 27.51 33.61 -7.45
CA GLY A 23 27.05 32.64 -8.43
C GLY A 23 25.79 32.02 -7.87
N ALA A 24 24.69 32.16 -8.58
CA ALA A 24 23.45 31.46 -8.28
C ALA A 24 23.76 29.96 -8.34
N GLN A 25 23.93 29.36 -7.17
CA GLN A 25 23.92 27.92 -7.04
C GLN A 25 22.45 27.52 -7.18
N THR A 26 22.13 27.03 -8.36
CA THR A 26 20.90 26.24 -8.54
C THR A 26 21.07 25.02 -7.67
N GLU A 27 20.61 25.09 -6.44
CA GLU A 27 20.40 23.92 -5.62
C GLU A 27 19.39 23.08 -6.37
N GLY A 28 19.91 22.01 -7.00
CA GLY A 28 19.07 20.95 -7.51
C GLY A 28 18.26 20.47 -6.34
N GLN A 29 16.99 20.85 -6.30
CA GLN A 29 16.03 20.24 -5.39
C GLN A 29 16.05 18.76 -5.72
N GLY A 30 16.77 18.00 -4.90
CA GLY A 30 16.64 16.55 -4.89
C GLY A 30 15.18 16.25 -4.66
N VAL A 31 14.51 15.74 -5.69
CA VAL A 31 13.19 15.17 -5.55
C VAL A 31 13.36 14.05 -4.54
N VAL A 32 12.96 14.30 -3.30
CA VAL A 32 12.81 13.24 -2.31
C VAL A 32 11.69 12.37 -2.83
N VAL A 33 12.05 11.31 -3.55
CA VAL A 33 11.11 10.25 -3.88
C VAL A 33 10.81 9.56 -2.56
N VAL A 34 9.83 10.08 -1.83
CA VAL A 34 9.20 9.30 -0.77
C VAL A 34 8.61 8.07 -1.45
N PRO A 35 9.00 6.84 -1.02
CA PRO A 35 8.32 5.67 -1.53
C PRO A 35 6.84 5.86 -1.24
N THR A 36 6.07 6.11 -2.27
CA THR A 36 4.62 6.04 -2.15
C THR A 36 4.34 4.61 -1.76
N THR A 37 4.03 4.39 -0.49
CA THR A 37 3.41 3.12 -0.09
C THR A 37 2.12 3.09 -0.87
N GLU A 38 2.10 2.35 -1.96
CA GLU A 38 0.87 2.09 -2.66
C GLU A 38 -0.05 1.42 -1.65
N ILE A 39 -1.12 2.12 -1.30
CA ILE A 39 -2.22 1.52 -0.56
C ILE A 39 -2.85 0.57 -1.56
N ARG A 40 -2.42 -0.68 -1.54
CA ARG A 40 -3.05 -1.73 -2.34
C ARG A 40 -4.47 -1.87 -1.85
N ALA A 41 -5.38 -2.02 -2.79
CA ALA A 41 -6.77 -2.27 -2.48
C ALA A 41 -6.87 -3.48 -1.55
N VAL A 42 -7.71 -3.38 -0.54
CA VAL A 42 -8.09 -4.51 0.31
C VAL A 42 -9.48 -4.92 -0.12
N ASP A 43 -9.60 -6.13 -0.63
CA ASP A 43 -10.88 -6.69 -0.98
C ASP A 43 -11.50 -7.37 0.23
N VAL A 44 -12.71 -6.98 0.56
CA VAL A 44 -13.40 -7.44 1.76
C VAL A 44 -14.40 -8.53 1.42
N PHE A 45 -14.29 -9.64 2.13
CA PHE A 45 -15.19 -10.79 2.10
C PHE A 45 -15.91 -10.89 3.43
N LEU A 46 -17.16 -11.24 3.41
CA LEU A 46 -17.96 -11.48 4.61
C LEU A 46 -18.11 -12.99 4.81
N ILE A 47 -18.04 -13.40 6.04
CA ILE A 47 -18.35 -14.75 6.46
C ILE A 47 -19.68 -14.67 7.17
N GLU A 48 -20.69 -15.26 6.58
CA GLU A 48 -22.02 -15.44 7.15
C GLU A 48 -22.15 -16.90 7.66
N ASP A 49 -23.21 -17.24 8.37
CA ASP A 49 -23.30 -18.56 9.03
C ASP A 49 -23.24 -19.75 8.06
N ASP A 50 -23.68 -19.57 6.80
CA ASP A 50 -23.76 -20.66 5.82
C ASP A 50 -22.97 -20.41 4.53
N TYR A 51 -22.37 -19.21 4.33
CA TYR A 51 -21.71 -18.85 3.06
C TYR A 51 -20.69 -17.73 3.20
N PHE A 52 -19.84 -17.62 2.17
CA PHE A 52 -18.95 -16.49 1.95
C PHE A 52 -19.57 -15.49 0.97
N GLU A 53 -19.38 -14.18 1.23
CA GLU A 53 -19.88 -13.12 0.36
C GLU A 53 -18.74 -12.13 0.00
N PRO A 54 -18.35 -11.97 -1.27
CA PRO A 54 -18.79 -12.79 -2.40
C PRO A 54 -18.27 -14.22 -2.31
N LYS A 55 -19.01 -15.18 -2.88
CA LYS A 55 -18.58 -16.57 -2.96
C LYS A 55 -17.39 -16.74 -3.92
N ASP A 56 -17.46 -16.05 -5.06
CA ASP A 56 -16.48 -16.09 -6.11
C ASP A 56 -15.99 -14.67 -6.42
N ALA A 57 -14.69 -14.48 -6.55
CA ALA A 57 -14.09 -13.18 -6.83
C ALA A 57 -12.95 -13.28 -7.84
N VAL A 58 -12.67 -12.17 -8.53
CA VAL A 58 -11.49 -12.00 -9.39
C VAL A 58 -10.69 -10.84 -8.83
N VAL A 59 -9.41 -11.06 -8.56
CA VAL A 59 -8.53 -10.07 -7.94
C VAL A 59 -7.20 -10.00 -8.68
N ASP A 60 -6.54 -8.86 -8.62
CA ASP A 60 -5.19 -8.71 -9.18
C ASP A 60 -4.13 -9.38 -8.30
N PRO A 61 -3.01 -9.87 -8.89
CA PRO A 61 -1.89 -10.37 -8.11
C PRO A 61 -1.37 -9.33 -7.10
N GLY A 62 -1.10 -9.76 -5.88
CA GLY A 62 -0.67 -8.88 -4.80
C GLY A 62 -1.80 -8.14 -4.09
N THR A 63 -3.05 -8.49 -4.37
CA THR A 63 -4.21 -7.97 -3.62
C THR A 63 -4.21 -8.56 -2.21
N THR A 64 -4.49 -7.70 -1.24
CA THR A 64 -4.76 -8.13 0.14
C THR A 64 -6.25 -8.41 0.29
N LEU A 65 -6.57 -9.61 0.74
CA LEU A 65 -7.93 -10.06 1.02
C LEU A 65 -8.19 -10.00 2.52
N MET A 66 -9.37 -9.58 2.91
CA MET A 66 -9.81 -9.52 4.30
C MET A 66 -11.15 -10.21 4.45
N TRP A 67 -11.22 -11.27 5.23
CA TRP A 67 -12.47 -11.89 5.64
C TRP A 67 -12.88 -11.39 7.02
N ILE A 68 -14.16 -11.12 7.19
CA ILE A 68 -14.74 -10.67 8.46
C ILE A 68 -15.90 -11.60 8.81
N ASN A 69 -15.82 -12.28 9.95
CA ASN A 69 -16.91 -13.11 10.44
C ASN A 69 -18.04 -12.23 10.98
N ARG A 70 -19.12 -12.13 10.21
CA ARG A 70 -20.35 -11.41 10.55
C ARG A 70 -21.47 -12.34 11.03
N GLY A 71 -21.26 -13.64 10.90
CA GLY A 71 -22.18 -14.66 11.40
C GLY A 71 -22.21 -14.74 12.91
N GLN A 72 -23.01 -15.66 13.41
CA GLN A 72 -23.15 -15.97 14.84
C GLN A 72 -22.27 -17.15 15.25
N GLU A 73 -21.80 -17.91 14.28
CA GLU A 73 -21.03 -19.14 14.49
C GLU A 73 -19.53 -18.93 14.28
N GLN A 74 -18.74 -19.92 14.67
CA GLN A 74 -17.31 -19.96 14.40
C GLN A 74 -17.07 -20.50 12.98
N HIS A 75 -16.13 -19.88 12.28
CA HIS A 75 -15.76 -20.27 10.92
C HIS A 75 -14.24 -20.37 10.75
N THR A 76 -13.80 -20.98 9.65
CA THR A 76 -12.42 -20.89 9.16
C THR A 76 -12.42 -20.42 7.71
N VAL A 77 -11.28 -19.90 7.24
CA VAL A 77 -11.00 -19.62 5.84
C VAL A 77 -9.74 -20.39 5.49
N THR A 78 -9.90 -21.55 4.90
CA THR A 78 -8.82 -22.49 4.65
C THR A 78 -8.72 -22.82 3.17
N SER A 79 -7.59 -22.49 2.52
CA SER A 79 -7.40 -22.81 1.10
C SER A 79 -7.17 -24.30 0.89
N ASP A 80 -7.72 -24.84 -0.19
CA ASP A 80 -7.63 -26.29 -0.50
C ASP A 80 -6.19 -26.70 -0.84
N ASP A 81 -5.37 -25.77 -1.32
CA ASP A 81 -3.97 -26.01 -1.68
C ASP A 81 -2.96 -25.64 -0.57
N GLY A 82 -3.46 -25.18 0.58
CA GLY A 82 -2.65 -24.86 1.76
C GLY A 82 -1.91 -23.51 1.70
N GLN A 83 -2.28 -22.63 0.80
CA GLN A 83 -1.65 -21.30 0.71
C GLN A 83 -2.00 -20.40 1.90
N PHE A 84 -3.18 -20.56 2.48
CA PHE A 84 -3.59 -19.84 3.68
C PHE A 84 -4.55 -20.66 4.56
N ASP A 85 -4.52 -20.35 5.84
CA ASP A 85 -5.41 -20.88 6.86
C ASP A 85 -5.59 -19.82 7.95
N SER A 86 -6.83 -19.44 8.21
CA SER A 86 -7.15 -18.44 9.23
C SER A 86 -7.15 -18.98 10.64
N GLY A 87 -7.22 -20.32 10.80
CA GLY A 87 -7.67 -20.91 12.05
C GLY A 87 -9.12 -20.53 12.35
N VAL A 88 -9.56 -20.74 13.59
CA VAL A 88 -10.94 -20.46 14.00
C VAL A 88 -11.14 -18.96 14.19
N LEU A 89 -12.13 -18.41 13.49
CA LEU A 89 -12.60 -17.04 13.60
C LEU A 89 -13.94 -17.03 14.36
N ASN A 90 -13.97 -16.34 15.51
CA ASN A 90 -15.22 -16.13 16.26
C ASN A 90 -16.04 -15.01 15.60
N PRO A 91 -17.33 -14.84 15.94
CA PRO A 91 -18.10 -13.68 15.52
C PRO A 91 -17.39 -12.36 15.81
N GLY A 92 -17.20 -11.56 14.74
CA GLY A 92 -16.47 -10.28 14.78
C GLY A 92 -14.97 -10.36 14.48
N ASP A 93 -14.38 -11.55 14.45
CA ASP A 93 -12.96 -11.71 14.09
C ASP A 93 -12.76 -11.50 12.59
N SER A 94 -11.52 -11.17 12.21
CA SER A 94 -11.11 -10.98 10.82
C SER A 94 -9.78 -11.66 10.53
N PHE A 95 -9.59 -12.03 9.26
CA PHE A 95 -8.37 -12.64 8.75
C PHE A 95 -7.92 -11.91 7.49
N LEU A 96 -6.62 -11.66 7.38
CA LEU A 96 -6.01 -11.01 6.21
C LEU A 96 -4.94 -11.93 5.62
N THR A 97 -4.91 -11.98 4.30
CA THR A 97 -3.81 -12.59 3.54
C THR A 97 -3.59 -11.84 2.23
N THR A 98 -2.44 -12.00 1.62
CA THR A 98 -2.14 -11.45 0.29
C THR A 98 -2.00 -12.59 -0.68
N VAL A 99 -2.69 -12.51 -1.82
CA VAL A 99 -2.62 -13.52 -2.88
C VAL A 99 -1.68 -13.06 -3.97
N GLU A 100 -0.78 -13.95 -4.37
CA GLU A 100 0.23 -13.69 -5.39
C GLU A 100 0.07 -14.69 -6.55
N GLY A 101 0.76 -14.43 -7.66
CA GLY A 101 0.77 -15.34 -8.80
C GLY A 101 -0.47 -15.20 -9.69
N SER A 102 -0.96 -16.33 -10.20
CA SER A 102 -2.13 -16.38 -11.08
C SER A 102 -2.80 -17.75 -10.98
N GLY A 103 -4.08 -17.79 -11.25
CA GLY A 103 -4.89 -19.01 -11.22
C GLY A 103 -6.06 -18.91 -10.26
N THR A 104 -6.78 -20.00 -10.07
CA THR A 104 -7.93 -20.03 -9.17
C THR A 104 -7.58 -20.80 -7.89
N LEU A 105 -7.78 -20.13 -6.77
CA LEU A 105 -7.68 -20.66 -5.42
C LEU A 105 -9.10 -21.01 -4.95
N THR A 106 -9.30 -22.25 -4.52
CA THR A 106 -10.53 -22.64 -3.84
C THR A 106 -10.28 -22.71 -2.34
N TYR A 107 -11.30 -22.38 -1.56
CA TYR A 107 -11.22 -22.39 -0.11
C TYR A 107 -12.57 -22.81 0.51
N HIS A 108 -12.52 -23.24 1.74
CA HIS A 108 -13.69 -23.71 2.48
C HIS A 108 -13.60 -23.35 3.96
N CYS A 109 -14.70 -23.59 4.67
CA CYS A 109 -14.74 -23.59 6.12
C CYS A 109 -14.59 -25.03 6.63
N GLU A 110 -13.57 -25.31 7.45
CA GLU A 110 -13.37 -26.66 8.02
C GLU A 110 -14.48 -27.09 8.97
N LEU A 111 -15.18 -26.13 9.59
CA LEU A 111 -16.29 -26.40 10.50
C LEU A 111 -17.60 -26.65 9.76
N HIS A 112 -17.73 -26.12 8.54
CA HIS A 112 -18.92 -26.19 7.70
C HIS A 112 -18.53 -26.60 6.27
N PRO A 113 -18.35 -27.88 5.97
CA PRO A 113 -17.79 -28.34 4.68
C PRO A 113 -18.56 -27.93 3.43
N GLU A 114 -19.86 -27.61 3.57
CA GLU A 114 -20.69 -27.11 2.46
C GLU A 114 -20.35 -25.64 2.08
N MET A 115 -19.68 -24.94 2.98
CA MET A 115 -19.34 -23.54 2.85
C MET A 115 -18.02 -23.37 2.08
N THR A 116 -18.12 -23.08 0.79
CA THR A 116 -16.97 -22.97 -0.12
C THR A 116 -16.95 -21.66 -0.87
N GLY A 117 -15.76 -21.24 -1.31
CA GLY A 117 -15.56 -20.05 -2.15
C GLY A 117 -14.40 -20.22 -3.12
N SER A 118 -14.27 -19.29 -4.07
CA SER A 118 -13.16 -19.26 -5.01
C SER A 118 -12.63 -17.84 -5.26
N ILE A 119 -11.33 -17.74 -5.49
CA ILE A 119 -10.65 -16.50 -5.84
C ILE A 119 -9.83 -16.77 -7.09
N THR A 120 -10.15 -16.09 -8.18
CA THR A 120 -9.33 -16.11 -9.38
C THR A 120 -8.35 -14.95 -9.33
N VAL A 121 -7.05 -15.27 -9.24
CA VAL A 121 -5.97 -14.30 -9.29
C VAL A 121 -5.55 -14.12 -10.74
N GLY A 122 -5.75 -12.94 -11.26
CA GLY A 122 -5.43 -12.59 -12.62
C GLY A 122 -5.64 -11.11 -12.84
N THR A 123 -5.11 -10.56 -13.91
CA THR A 123 -5.45 -9.18 -14.25
C THR A 123 -6.95 -9.12 -14.51
N SER A 124 -7.68 -8.44 -13.66
CA SER A 124 -9.02 -7.98 -14.02
C SER A 124 -8.78 -7.13 -15.26
N ALA A 125 -9.14 -7.66 -16.43
CA ALA A 125 -9.19 -6.83 -17.61
C ALA A 125 -10.20 -5.74 -17.26
N ALA A 126 -9.71 -4.56 -16.89
CA ALA A 126 -10.52 -3.37 -16.97
C ALA A 126 -11.11 -3.45 -18.38
N GLU A 127 -12.42 -3.62 -18.46
CA GLU A 127 -13.13 -3.57 -19.73
C GLU A 127 -12.77 -2.23 -20.35
N GLY A 128 -11.68 -2.27 -21.12
CA GLY A 128 -11.28 -1.17 -21.96
C GLY A 128 -12.44 -0.98 -22.91
N ASP A 129 -13.08 0.15 -22.78
CA ASP A 129 -13.96 0.76 -23.73
C ASP A 129 -13.52 0.40 -25.17
N ALA A 130 -14.15 -0.62 -25.73
CA ALA A 130 -14.11 -0.86 -27.16
C ALA A 130 -15.03 0.17 -27.80
N THR A 131 -14.52 1.39 -27.95
CA THR A 131 -15.09 2.32 -28.93
C THR A 131 -14.72 1.77 -30.30
N GLU A 132 -15.51 0.81 -30.75
CA GLU A 132 -15.59 0.39 -32.12
C GLU A 132 -16.10 1.57 -32.96
N GLY A 133 -15.15 2.29 -33.56
CA GLY A 133 -15.47 3.23 -34.62
C GLY A 133 -16.05 2.47 -35.80
N ALA A 134 -17.38 2.53 -35.96
CA ALA A 134 -18.05 2.02 -37.15
C ALA A 134 -17.51 2.75 -38.39
N PRO A 135 -17.13 2.06 -39.47
CA PRO A 135 -16.78 2.70 -40.71
C PRO A 135 -18.07 3.26 -41.33
N VAL A 136 -18.12 4.56 -41.46
CA VAL A 136 -19.11 5.22 -42.32
C VAL A 136 -18.74 4.94 -43.76
N ALA A 137 -19.61 4.22 -44.44
CA ALA A 137 -19.58 4.06 -45.91
C ALA A 137 -20.12 5.32 -46.60
#